data_cfc46042c7f6cb901fa95d3a4fde1d00
#
_entry.id   cfc46042c7f6cb901fa95d3a4fde1d00
#
_cell.length_a   1.000
_cell.length_b   1.000
_cell.length_c   1.000
_cell.angle_alpha   90.00
_cell.angle_beta   90.00
_cell.angle_gamma   90.00
#
_symmetry.space_group_name_H-M   'P 1'
#
loop_
_entity.id
_entity.type
_entity.pdbx_description
1 polymer ?
#
loop_
_entity_poly.entity_id
_entity_poly.type
_entity_poly.pdbx_seq_one_letter_code
_entity_poly.pdbx_strand_id
1 'polypeptide(L)'
;MDGSAAALVSERGGPRSVARVLRLLDALAAHPDGVSLSALAQAMGAPKTSLLGLLRGLAEEDFALQRDGLWHLGAEAMGLARAILAAAPQDALRAAARPLLERLAEATGETAMLALLAPDRRAMVYAEKVESRTALRFAATVGDRRPIHCTASGRVMLAFMPAPWPEQFLRHASLTAPSPSSVTDRRALRRIVAEARVAGFAVTLGEATEGVVGMAAPVFDAAGAVVSALVLAGPLARVQPRLIGLSRLLREAARDLSRTQGHRGKED
;
A
#
# COMPACT_ATOMS: atom_id res chain seq x y z
N MET A 1 42.42 16.59 -6.69
CA MET A 1 42.27 15.32 -7.42
C MET A 1 41.07 14.61 -6.77
N ASP A 2 39.88 14.98 -7.06
CA ASP A 2 39.11 14.80 -8.29
C ASP A 2 38.86 13.31 -8.59
N GLY A 3 37.63 12.92 -8.65
CA GLY A 3 37.22 11.62 -9.12
C GLY A 3 35.88 11.15 -8.59
N SER A 4 34.80 11.80 -9.05
CA SER A 4 33.72 11.12 -9.76
C SER A 4 33.01 9.98 -9.05
N ALA A 5 31.97 10.31 -8.28
CA ALA A 5 30.89 9.38 -7.92
C ALA A 5 29.55 9.80 -8.61
N ALA A 6 29.66 10.27 -9.85
CA ALA A 6 28.52 10.59 -10.70
C ALA A 6 28.69 9.83 -12.02
N ALA A 7 28.20 8.60 -12.10
CA ALA A 7 27.80 7.93 -13.34
C ALA A 7 27.54 6.42 -13.10
N LEU A 8 26.43 6.08 -12.46
CA LEU A 8 25.76 4.79 -12.68
C LEU A 8 24.27 5.02 -12.90
N VAL A 9 23.94 5.92 -13.82
CA VAL A 9 22.70 5.82 -14.57
C VAL A 9 22.98 4.77 -15.65
N SER A 10 22.76 3.51 -15.30
CA SER A 10 22.80 2.38 -16.21
C SER A 10 21.89 2.71 -17.40
N GLU A 11 22.47 2.87 -18.58
CA GLU A 11 21.77 2.74 -19.84
C GLU A 11 20.97 1.46 -19.79
N ARG A 12 19.64 1.56 -19.85
CA ARG A 12 18.74 0.40 -19.95
C ARG A 12 18.92 -0.20 -21.35
N GLY A 13 19.95 -1.04 -21.52
CA GLY A 13 20.38 -1.67 -22.75
C GLY A 13 19.58 -2.90 -23.16
N GLY A 14 18.32 -3.03 -22.74
CA GLY A 14 17.43 -4.11 -23.18
C GLY A 14 16.82 -3.86 -24.57
N PRO A 15 16.36 -4.91 -25.28
CA PRO A 15 15.69 -4.76 -26.56
C PRO A 15 14.51 -3.78 -26.47
N ARG A 16 14.49 -2.79 -27.36
CA ARG A 16 13.43 -1.76 -27.40
C ARG A 16 12.03 -2.37 -27.57
N SER A 17 11.92 -3.56 -28.19
CA SER A 17 10.68 -4.32 -28.34
C SER A 17 10.10 -4.77 -27.01
N VAL A 18 10.93 -5.29 -26.09
CA VAL A 18 10.50 -5.73 -24.76
C VAL A 18 9.91 -4.57 -23.96
N ALA A 19 10.61 -3.43 -23.93
CA ALA A 19 10.13 -2.24 -23.24
C ALA A 19 8.79 -1.72 -23.84
N ARG A 20 8.60 -1.85 -25.16
CA ARG A 20 7.34 -1.47 -25.83
C ARG A 20 6.21 -2.43 -25.48
N VAL A 21 6.46 -3.73 -25.45
CA VAL A 21 5.47 -4.75 -25.04
C VAL A 21 5.00 -4.48 -23.61
N LEU A 22 5.90 -4.25 -22.67
CA LEU A 22 5.55 -3.95 -21.29
C LEU A 22 4.69 -2.68 -21.18
N ARG A 23 5.06 -1.60 -21.91
CA ARG A 23 4.24 -0.38 -21.94
C ARG A 23 2.88 -0.57 -22.60
N LEU A 24 2.76 -1.45 -23.61
CA LEU A 24 1.48 -1.82 -24.20
C LEU A 24 0.58 -2.52 -23.18
N LEU A 25 1.10 -3.50 -22.45
CA LEU A 25 0.35 -4.19 -21.40
C LEU A 25 -0.08 -3.20 -20.29
N ASP A 26 0.80 -2.30 -19.87
CA ASP A 26 0.46 -1.23 -18.93
C ASP A 26 -0.68 -0.34 -19.44
N ALA A 27 -0.61 0.08 -20.73
CA ALA A 27 -1.63 0.91 -21.33
C ALA A 27 -2.97 0.21 -21.46
N LEU A 28 -2.98 -1.08 -21.80
CA LEU A 28 -4.19 -1.90 -21.84
C LEU A 28 -4.80 -2.08 -20.45
N ALA A 29 -3.96 -2.28 -19.43
CA ALA A 29 -4.40 -2.43 -18.04
C ALA A 29 -5.05 -1.15 -17.49
N ALA A 30 -4.57 0.03 -17.93
CA ALA A 30 -5.13 1.33 -17.54
C ALA A 30 -6.50 1.64 -18.19
N HIS A 31 -6.90 0.86 -19.22
CA HIS A 31 -8.13 1.08 -19.99
C HIS A 31 -8.99 -0.18 -20.03
N PRO A 32 -9.70 -0.54 -18.96
CA PRO A 32 -10.51 -1.76 -18.89
C PRO A 32 -11.63 -1.81 -19.93
N ASP A 33 -12.14 -0.65 -20.36
CA ASP A 33 -13.16 -0.51 -21.40
C ASP A 33 -12.58 -0.61 -22.82
N GLY A 34 -11.27 -0.85 -22.94
CA GLY A 34 -10.56 -0.96 -24.20
C GLY A 34 -9.99 0.36 -24.72
N VAL A 35 -8.98 0.28 -25.59
CA VAL A 35 -8.28 1.43 -26.14
C VAL A 35 -8.02 1.24 -27.65
N SER A 36 -8.20 2.32 -28.43
CA SER A 36 -7.95 2.27 -29.87
C SER A 36 -6.45 2.26 -30.20
N LEU A 37 -6.08 1.63 -31.33
CA LEU A 37 -4.70 1.67 -31.83
C LEU A 37 -4.17 3.10 -32.01
N SER A 38 -5.05 4.03 -32.37
CA SER A 38 -4.69 5.44 -32.55
C SER A 38 -4.33 6.11 -31.22
N ALA A 39 -5.11 5.86 -30.17
CA ALA A 39 -4.82 6.38 -28.83
C ALA A 39 -3.53 5.78 -28.26
N LEU A 40 -3.31 4.46 -28.43
CA LEU A 40 -2.05 3.82 -28.03
C LEU A 40 -0.84 4.41 -28.77
N ALA A 41 -0.95 4.65 -30.09
CA ALA A 41 0.12 5.24 -30.89
C ALA A 41 0.48 6.66 -30.41
N GLN A 42 -0.52 7.46 -30.08
CA GLN A 42 -0.35 8.79 -29.54
C GLN A 42 0.30 8.76 -28.14
N ALA A 43 -0.23 7.96 -27.22
CA ALA A 43 0.27 7.86 -25.85
C ALA A 43 1.71 7.33 -25.78
N MET A 44 2.08 6.43 -26.69
CA MET A 44 3.40 5.80 -26.70
C MET A 44 4.41 6.51 -27.63
N GLY A 45 4.00 7.51 -28.39
CA GLY A 45 4.86 8.20 -29.37
C GLY A 45 5.46 7.26 -30.39
N ALA A 46 4.69 6.24 -30.84
CA ALA A 46 5.17 5.17 -31.71
C ALA A 46 4.30 4.99 -32.97
N PRO A 47 4.89 4.57 -34.12
CA PRO A 47 4.12 4.33 -35.34
C PRO A 47 3.06 3.22 -35.14
N LYS A 48 1.85 3.46 -35.66
CA LYS A 48 0.71 2.50 -35.57
C LYS A 48 1.08 1.11 -36.12
N THR A 49 1.84 1.06 -37.22
CA THR A 49 2.26 -0.21 -37.84
C THR A 49 3.13 -1.06 -36.91
N SER A 50 4.07 -0.41 -36.18
CA SER A 50 4.91 -1.10 -35.21
C SER A 50 4.11 -1.62 -34.02
N LEU A 51 3.17 -0.81 -33.49
CA LEU A 51 2.32 -1.23 -32.38
C LEU A 51 1.34 -2.32 -32.77
N LEU A 52 0.79 -2.26 -33.97
CA LEU A 52 -0.12 -3.29 -34.49
C LEU A 52 0.57 -4.65 -34.59
N GLY A 53 1.83 -4.69 -35.02
CA GLY A 53 2.61 -5.94 -35.05
C GLY A 53 2.80 -6.54 -33.64
N LEU A 54 3.12 -5.70 -32.64
CA LEU A 54 3.26 -6.14 -31.25
C LEU A 54 1.92 -6.61 -30.65
N LEU A 55 0.83 -5.87 -30.92
CA LEU A 55 -0.50 -6.24 -30.45
C LEU A 55 -1.00 -7.55 -31.05
N ARG A 56 -0.69 -7.82 -32.33
CA ARG A 56 -1.01 -9.11 -32.96
C ARG A 56 -0.23 -10.26 -32.33
N GLY A 57 1.08 -10.09 -32.10
CA GLY A 57 1.87 -11.09 -31.39
C GLY A 57 1.38 -11.33 -29.96
N LEU A 58 0.94 -10.28 -29.24
CA LEU A 58 0.31 -10.44 -27.93
C LEU A 58 -1.05 -11.14 -28.01
N ALA A 59 -1.80 -10.96 -29.13
CA ALA A 59 -3.09 -11.62 -29.33
C ALA A 59 -2.93 -13.08 -29.73
N GLU A 60 -1.88 -13.45 -30.46
CA GLU A 60 -1.53 -14.87 -30.79
C GLU A 60 -1.25 -15.66 -29.50
N GLU A 61 -0.73 -15.01 -28.44
CA GLU A 61 -0.44 -15.61 -27.14
C GLU A 61 -1.55 -15.29 -26.09
N ASP A 62 -2.72 -14.86 -26.51
CA ASP A 62 -3.86 -14.49 -25.64
C ASP A 62 -3.55 -13.44 -24.55
N PHE A 63 -2.46 -12.66 -24.68
CA PHE A 63 -2.14 -11.53 -23.78
C PHE A 63 -2.90 -10.25 -24.13
N ALA A 64 -3.39 -10.13 -25.35
CA ALA A 64 -4.27 -9.06 -25.81
C ALA A 64 -5.43 -9.63 -26.62
N LEU A 65 -6.53 -8.89 -26.72
CA LEU A 65 -7.62 -9.22 -27.63
C LEU A 65 -8.19 -7.95 -28.25
N GLN A 66 -8.74 -8.07 -29.46
CA GLN A 66 -9.43 -6.99 -30.12
C GLN A 66 -10.94 -7.28 -30.16
N ARG A 67 -11.74 -6.34 -29.63
CA ARG A 67 -13.20 -6.38 -29.67
C ARG A 67 -13.72 -5.00 -30.07
N ASP A 68 -14.61 -4.94 -31.02
CA ASP A 68 -15.25 -3.70 -31.51
C ASP A 68 -14.24 -2.60 -31.92
N GLY A 69 -13.09 -3.02 -32.49
CA GLY A 69 -12.02 -2.11 -32.89
C GLY A 69 -11.12 -1.61 -31.77
N LEU A 70 -11.41 -1.96 -30.51
CA LEU A 70 -10.63 -1.64 -29.34
C LEU A 70 -9.76 -2.83 -28.90
N TRP A 71 -8.60 -2.52 -28.31
CA TRP A 71 -7.69 -3.48 -27.74
C TRP A 71 -7.88 -3.57 -26.23
N HIS A 72 -7.90 -4.78 -25.69
CA HIS A 72 -8.06 -5.10 -24.27
C HIS A 72 -6.96 -6.08 -23.84
N LEU A 73 -6.80 -6.25 -22.52
CA LEU A 73 -6.01 -7.36 -21.98
C LEU A 73 -6.70 -8.69 -22.27
N GLY A 74 -5.90 -9.68 -22.69
CA GLY A 74 -6.35 -11.06 -22.93
C GLY A 74 -6.36 -11.93 -21.66
N ALA A 75 -6.83 -13.16 -21.81
CA ALA A 75 -6.99 -14.10 -20.69
C ALA A 75 -5.64 -14.49 -20.06
N GLU A 76 -4.59 -14.72 -20.89
CA GLU A 76 -3.26 -15.09 -20.40
C GLU A 76 -2.60 -13.95 -19.58
N ALA A 77 -2.79 -12.69 -19.96
CA ALA A 77 -2.33 -11.56 -19.15
C ALA A 77 -2.98 -11.57 -17.76
N MET A 78 -4.27 -11.87 -17.68
CA MET A 78 -5.00 -11.99 -16.40
C MET A 78 -4.56 -13.23 -15.62
N GLY A 79 -4.27 -14.35 -16.31
CA GLY A 79 -3.73 -15.57 -15.72
C GLY A 79 -2.36 -15.34 -15.09
N LEU A 80 -1.45 -14.71 -15.82
CA LEU A 80 -0.11 -14.35 -15.35
C LEU A 80 -0.18 -13.39 -14.15
N ALA A 81 -1.05 -12.36 -14.19
CA ALA A 81 -1.24 -11.44 -13.07
C ALA A 81 -1.69 -12.18 -11.80
N ARG A 82 -2.65 -13.12 -11.92
CA ARG A 82 -3.08 -13.96 -10.79
C ARG A 82 -1.97 -14.86 -10.26
N ALA A 83 -1.18 -15.47 -11.15
CA ALA A 83 -0.05 -16.31 -10.74
C ALA A 83 1.03 -15.50 -10.02
N ILE A 84 1.36 -14.30 -10.49
CA ILE A 84 2.29 -13.38 -9.82
C ILE A 84 1.76 -12.97 -8.45
N LEU A 85 0.48 -12.59 -8.34
CA LEU A 85 -0.13 -12.22 -7.06
C LEU A 85 -0.20 -13.41 -6.09
N ALA A 86 -0.43 -14.62 -6.58
CA ALA A 86 -0.44 -15.84 -5.76
C ALA A 86 0.98 -16.24 -5.32
N ALA A 87 1.98 -15.99 -6.16
CA ALA A 87 3.39 -16.26 -5.88
C ALA A 87 4.10 -15.11 -5.14
N ALA A 88 3.48 -13.91 -5.05
CA ALA A 88 4.00 -12.78 -4.28
C ALA A 88 3.73 -13.03 -2.79
N PRO A 89 4.70 -13.57 -2.01
CA PRO A 89 4.43 -13.93 -0.63
C PRO A 89 4.30 -12.66 0.21
N GLN A 90 3.57 -12.74 1.31
CA GLN A 90 3.65 -11.74 2.39
C GLN A 90 5.11 -11.45 2.79
N ASP A 91 6.03 -12.35 2.50
CA ASP A 91 7.46 -12.23 2.70
C ASP A 91 8.12 -11.17 1.79
N ALA A 92 7.65 -10.99 0.56
CA ALA A 92 8.15 -9.92 -0.33
C ALA A 92 7.77 -8.52 0.21
N LEU A 93 6.53 -8.36 0.71
CA LEU A 93 6.10 -7.12 1.33
C LEU A 93 6.86 -6.85 2.64
N ARG A 94 7.11 -7.88 3.46
CA ARG A 94 7.93 -7.78 4.68
C ARG A 94 9.36 -7.39 4.36
N ALA A 95 9.98 -8.05 3.37
CA ALA A 95 11.34 -7.73 2.92
C ALA A 95 11.44 -6.29 2.39
N ALA A 96 10.46 -5.82 1.62
CA ALA A 96 10.40 -4.44 1.15
C ALA A 96 10.15 -3.42 2.28
N ALA A 97 9.37 -3.80 3.30
CA ALA A 97 9.06 -2.93 4.44
C ALA A 97 10.25 -2.78 5.39
N ARG A 98 11.06 -3.83 5.59
CA ARG A 98 12.12 -3.88 6.60
C ARG A 98 13.06 -2.65 6.59
N PRO A 99 13.69 -2.28 5.46
CA PRO A 99 14.59 -1.11 5.43
C PRO A 99 13.86 0.22 5.67
N LEU A 100 12.57 0.31 5.33
CA LEU A 100 11.74 1.48 5.62
C LEU A 100 11.42 1.59 7.11
N LEU A 101 11.10 0.45 7.75
CA LEU A 101 10.87 0.38 9.19
C LEU A 101 12.13 0.75 9.98
N GLU A 102 13.31 0.31 9.54
CA GLU A 102 14.59 0.64 10.17
C GLU A 102 14.86 2.14 10.12
N ARG A 103 14.75 2.76 8.94
CA ARG A 103 14.88 4.23 8.79
C ARG A 103 13.86 4.99 9.61
N LEU A 104 12.60 4.52 9.63
CA LEU A 104 11.53 5.17 10.36
C LEU A 104 11.76 5.08 11.88
N ALA A 105 12.16 3.92 12.40
CA ALA A 105 12.48 3.73 13.81
C ALA A 105 13.70 4.58 14.23
N GLU A 106 14.73 4.66 13.39
CA GLU A 106 15.91 5.49 13.65
C GLU A 106 15.57 6.99 13.66
N ALA A 107 14.85 7.47 12.64
CA ALA A 107 14.50 8.88 12.51
C ALA A 107 13.53 9.36 13.61
N THR A 108 12.69 8.49 14.13
CA THR A 108 11.65 8.85 15.10
C THR A 108 12.01 8.53 16.54
N GLY A 109 12.84 7.51 16.76
CA GLY A 109 13.12 6.91 18.06
C GLY A 109 11.97 6.04 18.57
N GLU A 110 10.96 5.73 17.75
CA GLU A 110 9.79 4.96 18.14
C GLU A 110 9.75 3.58 17.47
N THR A 111 8.94 2.66 17.99
CA THR A 111 8.76 1.33 17.37
C THR A 111 7.98 1.46 16.07
N ALA A 112 8.55 0.98 14.97
CA ALA A 112 7.95 0.95 13.65
C ALA A 112 7.53 -0.49 13.27
N MET A 113 6.34 -0.66 12.68
CA MET A 113 5.77 -1.97 12.39
C MET A 113 5.03 -1.97 11.05
N LEU A 114 4.95 -3.15 10.42
CA LEU A 114 4.04 -3.45 9.33
C LEU A 114 2.84 -4.22 9.89
N ALA A 115 1.64 -3.72 9.65
CA ALA A 115 0.39 -4.37 10.06
C ALA A 115 -0.41 -4.83 8.84
N LEU A 116 -0.88 -6.06 8.87
CA LEU A 116 -1.74 -6.67 7.86
C LEU A 116 -3.12 -6.93 8.45
N LEU A 117 -4.14 -6.92 7.61
CA LEU A 117 -5.45 -7.44 7.99
C LEU A 117 -5.37 -8.96 8.03
N ALA A 118 -5.81 -9.56 9.13
CA ALA A 118 -5.85 -11.02 9.27
C ALA A 118 -6.75 -11.65 8.19
N PRO A 119 -6.48 -12.89 7.74
CA PRO A 119 -7.29 -13.55 6.71
C PRO A 119 -8.78 -13.65 7.04
N ASP A 120 -9.12 -13.80 8.33
CA ASP A 120 -10.50 -13.81 8.85
C ASP A 120 -11.13 -12.41 8.92
N ARG A 121 -10.38 -11.36 8.59
CA ARG A 121 -10.78 -9.93 8.63
C ARG A 121 -11.33 -9.46 9.99
N ARG A 122 -10.89 -10.09 11.09
CA ARG A 122 -11.37 -9.79 12.46
C ARG A 122 -10.32 -9.05 13.31
N ALA A 123 -9.06 -9.03 12.87
CA ALA A 123 -7.98 -8.39 13.59
C ALA A 123 -6.93 -7.82 12.63
N MET A 124 -6.13 -6.88 13.12
CA MET A 124 -4.84 -6.54 12.54
C MET A 124 -3.77 -7.49 13.10
N VAL A 125 -2.78 -7.85 12.28
CA VAL A 125 -1.63 -8.67 12.70
C VAL A 125 -0.36 -7.90 12.41
N TYR A 126 0.53 -7.79 13.40
CA TYR A 126 1.86 -7.24 13.17
C TYR A 126 2.72 -8.27 12.44
N ALA A 127 3.05 -7.98 11.19
CA ALA A 127 3.76 -8.90 10.30
C ALA A 127 5.28 -8.70 10.34
N GLU A 128 5.75 -7.48 10.64
CA GLU A 128 7.16 -7.12 10.75
C GLU A 128 7.29 -5.98 11.75
N LYS A 129 8.47 -5.85 12.43
CA LYS A 129 8.74 -4.78 13.37
C LYS A 129 10.22 -4.40 13.42
N VAL A 130 10.46 -3.14 13.77
CA VAL A 130 11.74 -2.64 14.26
C VAL A 130 11.47 -1.90 15.56
N GLU A 131 11.99 -2.41 16.66
CA GLU A 131 11.78 -1.80 17.98
C GLU A 131 12.61 -0.54 18.17
N SER A 132 12.04 0.41 18.90
CA SER A 132 12.77 1.55 19.42
C SER A 132 13.95 1.09 20.30
N ARG A 133 15.06 1.80 20.20
CA ARG A 133 16.24 1.57 21.06
C ARG A 133 16.11 2.22 22.44
N THR A 134 15.05 2.99 22.70
CA THR A 134 14.83 3.64 23.99
C THR A 134 14.38 2.64 25.04
N ALA A 135 14.78 2.85 26.30
CA ALA A 135 14.42 1.98 27.43
C ALA A 135 12.89 1.86 27.57
N LEU A 136 12.19 2.99 27.56
CA LEU A 136 10.72 3.02 27.54
C LEU A 136 10.24 3.03 26.09
N ARG A 137 9.69 1.91 25.63
CA ARG A 137 9.22 1.73 24.26
C ARG A 137 7.93 0.91 24.21
N PHE A 138 7.20 1.01 23.11
CA PHE A 138 6.15 0.05 22.81
C PHE A 138 6.80 -1.25 22.32
N ALA A 139 6.60 -2.31 23.08
CA ALA A 139 7.01 -3.67 22.71
C ALA A 139 5.84 -4.40 22.07
N ALA A 140 6.03 -4.88 20.86
CA ALA A 140 5.07 -5.71 20.14
C ALA A 140 5.74 -7.00 19.70
N THR A 141 4.95 -8.06 19.52
CA THR A 141 5.44 -9.33 18.96
C THR A 141 4.90 -9.50 17.54
N VAL A 142 5.75 -9.97 16.62
CA VAL A 142 5.30 -10.38 15.30
C VAL A 142 4.31 -11.52 15.46
N GLY A 143 3.15 -11.42 14.81
CA GLY A 143 2.02 -12.32 14.99
C GLY A 143 0.95 -11.83 15.98
N ASP A 144 1.22 -10.79 16.78
CA ASP A 144 0.22 -10.21 17.68
C ASP A 144 -1.03 -9.78 16.91
N ARG A 145 -2.18 -10.23 17.38
CA ARG A 145 -3.49 -9.87 16.85
C ARG A 145 -4.08 -8.73 17.67
N ARG A 146 -4.47 -7.66 16.98
CA ARG A 146 -4.97 -6.44 17.61
C ARG A 146 -6.36 -6.09 17.08
N PRO A 147 -7.27 -5.58 17.92
CA PRO A 147 -8.60 -5.17 17.49
C PRO A 147 -8.56 -4.08 16.43
N ILE A 148 -9.46 -4.16 15.44
CA ILE A 148 -9.48 -3.22 14.30
C ILE A 148 -9.92 -1.81 14.74
N HIS A 149 -10.96 -1.70 15.55
CA HIS A 149 -11.61 -0.41 15.85
C HIS A 149 -10.78 0.54 16.72
N CYS A 150 -9.93 0.00 17.61
CA CYS A 150 -9.14 0.78 18.57
C CYS A 150 -7.66 0.87 18.24
N THR A 151 -7.23 0.34 17.08
CA THR A 151 -5.86 0.48 16.57
C THR A 151 -5.80 1.43 15.38
N ALA A 152 -4.71 2.20 15.27
CA ALA A 152 -4.50 3.10 14.13
C ALA A 152 -4.47 2.33 12.80
N SER A 153 -3.78 1.17 12.75
CA SER A 153 -3.75 0.31 11.56
C SER A 153 -5.14 -0.19 11.16
N GLY A 154 -5.96 -0.60 12.13
CA GLY A 154 -7.32 -1.04 11.85
C GLY A 154 -8.21 0.08 11.32
N ARG A 155 -8.08 1.30 11.85
CA ARG A 155 -8.78 2.50 11.34
C ARG A 155 -8.35 2.85 9.92
N VAL A 156 -7.08 2.69 9.58
CA VAL A 156 -6.59 2.81 8.20
C VAL A 156 -7.28 1.79 7.30
N MET A 157 -7.36 0.53 7.70
CA MET A 157 -8.06 -0.48 6.89
C MET A 157 -9.55 -0.15 6.74
N LEU A 158 -10.23 0.29 7.82
CA LEU A 158 -11.64 0.73 7.73
C LEU A 158 -11.81 1.94 6.81
N ALA A 159 -10.83 2.84 6.78
CA ALA A 159 -10.90 4.07 5.97
C ALA A 159 -10.67 3.81 4.48
N PHE A 160 -9.82 2.86 4.11
CA PHE A 160 -9.32 2.72 2.74
C PHE A 160 -9.74 1.43 2.04
N MET A 161 -10.22 0.41 2.75
CA MET A 161 -10.78 -0.78 2.10
C MET A 161 -12.09 -0.47 1.37
N PRO A 162 -12.38 -1.20 0.27
CA PRO A 162 -13.61 -0.99 -0.49
C PRO A 162 -14.84 -1.50 0.29
N ALA A 163 -15.99 -0.87 0.00
CA ALA A 163 -17.28 -1.38 0.43
C ALA A 163 -17.50 -2.81 -0.13
N PRO A 164 -18.32 -3.67 0.54
CA PRO A 164 -19.12 -3.34 1.72
C PRO A 164 -18.45 -3.66 3.07
N TRP A 165 -17.20 -4.13 3.11
CA TRP A 165 -16.59 -4.66 4.34
C TRP A 165 -16.48 -3.63 5.48
N PRO A 166 -15.99 -2.37 5.28
CA PRO A 166 -15.92 -1.40 6.37
C PRO A 166 -17.29 -1.10 6.98
N GLU A 167 -18.31 -1.02 6.15
CA GLU A 167 -19.69 -0.73 6.58
C GLU A 167 -20.27 -1.90 7.39
N GLN A 168 -20.03 -3.13 6.96
CA GLN A 168 -20.42 -4.33 7.68
C GLN A 168 -19.71 -4.42 9.02
N PHE A 169 -18.39 -4.15 9.06
CA PHE A 169 -17.63 -4.08 10.30
C PHE A 169 -18.21 -3.03 11.25
N LEU A 170 -18.39 -1.79 10.78
CA LEU A 170 -18.93 -0.70 11.58
C LEU A 170 -20.36 -0.94 12.08
N ARG A 171 -21.11 -1.84 11.43
CA ARG A 171 -22.46 -2.24 11.85
C ARG A 171 -22.48 -3.38 12.86
N HIS A 172 -21.67 -4.39 12.64
CA HIS A 172 -21.84 -5.71 13.30
C HIS A 172 -20.69 -6.16 14.20
N ALA A 173 -19.48 -5.56 14.07
CA ALA A 173 -18.35 -5.98 14.88
C ALA A 173 -18.59 -5.74 16.38
N SER A 174 -18.08 -6.65 17.21
CA SER A 174 -17.99 -6.40 18.64
C SER A 174 -16.90 -5.38 18.92
N LEU A 175 -17.25 -4.27 19.56
CA LEU A 175 -16.35 -3.20 19.92
C LEU A 175 -15.96 -3.35 21.39
N THR A 176 -14.88 -4.07 21.65
CA THR A 176 -14.33 -4.24 23.00
C THR A 176 -13.60 -3.00 23.46
N ALA A 177 -13.45 -2.80 24.78
CA ALA A 177 -12.69 -1.69 25.35
C ALA A 177 -11.43 -2.24 26.04
N PRO A 178 -10.30 -2.47 25.32
CA PRO A 178 -9.06 -2.93 25.94
C PRO A 178 -8.41 -1.88 26.85
N SER A 179 -8.84 -0.62 26.77
CA SER A 179 -8.45 0.45 27.68
C SER A 179 -9.64 1.36 27.99
N PRO A 180 -9.57 2.18 29.05
CA PRO A 180 -10.59 3.17 29.35
C PRO A 180 -10.81 4.22 28.25
N SER A 181 -9.78 4.46 27.42
CA SER A 181 -9.83 5.42 26.30
C SER A 181 -10.37 4.81 25.01
N SER A 182 -10.74 3.51 24.99
CA SER A 182 -11.21 2.84 23.77
C SER A 182 -12.54 3.42 23.29
N VAL A 183 -12.60 3.76 22.00
CA VAL A 183 -13.83 4.22 21.35
C VAL A 183 -14.69 3.02 20.99
N THR A 184 -15.84 2.86 21.68
CA THR A 184 -16.83 1.80 21.43
C THR A 184 -18.13 2.32 20.84
N ASP A 185 -18.33 3.65 20.80
CA ASP A 185 -19.45 4.26 20.12
C ASP A 185 -19.29 4.20 18.60
N ARG A 186 -20.27 3.56 17.94
CA ARG A 186 -20.22 3.34 16.48
C ARG A 186 -20.32 4.61 15.66
N ARG A 187 -21.02 5.64 16.15
CA ARG A 187 -21.15 6.93 15.47
C ARG A 187 -19.83 7.70 15.55
N ALA A 188 -19.23 7.74 16.73
CA ALA A 188 -17.91 8.32 16.92
C ALA A 188 -16.85 7.61 16.06
N LEU A 189 -16.86 6.27 16.02
CA LEU A 189 -15.93 5.49 15.21
C LEU A 189 -16.07 5.78 13.70
N ARG A 190 -17.31 5.90 13.17
CA ARG A 190 -17.54 6.29 11.77
C ARG A 190 -16.93 7.65 11.45
N ARG A 191 -17.12 8.64 12.34
CA ARG A 191 -16.52 9.97 12.15
C ARG A 191 -14.99 9.89 12.12
N ILE A 192 -14.39 9.19 13.07
CA ILE A 192 -12.92 9.02 13.14
C ILE A 192 -12.38 8.32 11.89
N VAL A 193 -13.06 7.30 11.37
CA VAL A 193 -12.68 6.60 10.13
C VAL A 193 -12.78 7.54 8.92
N ALA A 194 -13.81 8.37 8.85
CA ALA A 194 -13.94 9.38 7.78
C ALA A 194 -12.84 10.45 7.87
N GLU A 195 -12.52 10.92 9.07
CA GLU A 195 -11.40 11.85 9.31
C GLU A 195 -10.06 11.22 8.88
N ALA A 196 -9.82 9.95 9.24
CA ALA A 196 -8.62 9.22 8.83
C ALA A 196 -8.49 9.09 7.30
N ARG A 197 -9.62 8.91 6.59
CA ARG A 197 -9.64 8.86 5.12
C ARG A 197 -9.20 10.20 4.50
N VAL A 198 -9.69 11.31 5.03
CA VAL A 198 -9.33 12.66 4.55
C VAL A 198 -7.88 12.99 4.90
N ALA A 199 -7.45 12.66 6.12
CA ALA A 199 -6.08 12.94 6.59
C ALA A 199 -5.01 12.06 5.93
N GLY A 200 -5.39 10.89 5.37
CA GLY A 200 -4.45 9.91 4.82
C GLY A 200 -3.67 9.12 5.88
N PHE A 201 -4.08 9.17 7.14
CA PHE A 201 -3.51 8.41 8.26
C PHE A 201 -4.47 8.38 9.44
N ALA A 202 -4.20 7.51 10.40
CA ALA A 202 -4.98 7.42 11.65
C ALA A 202 -4.09 7.53 12.88
N VAL A 203 -4.66 8.01 13.98
CA VAL A 203 -4.03 8.08 15.30
C VAL A 203 -4.95 7.47 16.35
N THR A 204 -4.37 6.80 17.33
CA THR A 204 -5.05 6.35 18.55
C THR A 204 -4.25 6.78 19.78
N LEU A 205 -4.92 7.34 20.78
CA LEU A 205 -4.32 7.87 22.00
C LEU A 205 -4.73 7.00 23.18
N GLY A 206 -3.90 6.02 23.54
CA GLY A 206 -4.16 5.13 24.67
C GLY A 206 -5.29 4.10 24.43
N GLU A 207 -5.84 3.98 23.25
CA GLU A 207 -7.08 3.22 23.00
C GLU A 207 -6.89 1.71 22.92
N ALA A 208 -5.83 1.25 22.26
CA ALA A 208 -5.52 -0.17 22.16
C ALA A 208 -4.62 -0.67 23.29
N THR A 209 -3.86 0.24 23.88
CA THR A 209 -2.96 0.02 25.03
C THR A 209 -2.85 1.32 25.77
N GLU A 210 -3.15 1.32 27.06
CA GLU A 210 -3.09 2.51 27.89
C GLU A 210 -1.68 3.13 27.89
N GLY A 211 -1.60 4.46 27.81
CA GLY A 211 -0.34 5.19 27.78
C GLY A 211 0.43 5.11 26.45
N VAL A 212 -0.11 4.47 25.41
CA VAL A 212 0.53 4.30 24.10
C VAL A 212 -0.20 5.08 23.00
N VAL A 213 0.55 5.83 22.20
CA VAL A 213 0.07 6.35 20.93
C VAL A 213 0.37 5.36 19.82
N GLY A 214 -0.62 5.05 19.02
CA GLY A 214 -0.47 4.38 17.74
C GLY A 214 -0.78 5.34 16.60
N MET A 215 0.07 5.36 15.58
CA MET A 215 -0.14 6.09 14.32
C MET A 215 -0.01 5.12 13.16
N ALA A 216 -0.84 5.24 12.13
CA ALA A 216 -0.75 4.37 10.97
C ALA A 216 -1.05 5.11 9.67
N ALA A 217 -0.36 4.74 8.60
CA ALA A 217 -0.62 5.21 7.24
C ALA A 217 -0.82 4.01 6.29
N PRO A 218 -1.71 4.14 5.28
CA PRO A 218 -2.03 3.05 4.35
C PRO A 218 -0.88 2.79 3.38
N VAL A 219 -0.72 1.52 3.02
CA VAL A 219 0.15 1.06 1.92
C VAL A 219 -0.74 0.48 0.84
N PHE A 220 -0.58 0.96 -0.37
CA PHE A 220 -1.38 0.60 -1.53
C PHE A 220 -0.58 -0.27 -2.50
N ASP A 221 -1.27 -1.14 -3.21
CA ASP A 221 -0.72 -1.91 -4.33
C ASP A 221 -0.84 -1.17 -5.68
N ALA A 222 -0.43 -1.82 -6.77
CA ALA A 222 -0.51 -1.30 -8.13
C ALA A 222 -1.94 -0.98 -8.59
N ALA A 223 -2.95 -1.65 -8.03
CA ALA A 223 -4.36 -1.41 -8.32
C ALA A 223 -4.97 -0.27 -7.48
N GLY A 224 -4.19 0.32 -6.56
CA GLY A 224 -4.66 1.33 -5.61
C GLY A 224 -5.48 0.74 -4.45
N ALA A 225 -5.45 -0.57 -4.26
CA ALA A 225 -6.07 -1.21 -3.11
C ALA A 225 -5.14 -1.15 -1.90
N VAL A 226 -5.71 -0.88 -0.70
CA VAL A 226 -4.94 -0.92 0.54
C VAL A 226 -4.61 -2.38 0.90
N VAL A 227 -3.31 -2.69 1.03
CA VAL A 227 -2.82 -4.05 1.31
C VAL A 227 -2.23 -4.20 2.72
N SER A 228 -1.79 -3.10 3.31
CA SER A 228 -1.20 -3.08 4.66
C SER A 228 -1.22 -1.68 5.25
N ALA A 229 -0.73 -1.54 6.47
CA ALA A 229 -0.48 -0.25 7.09
C ALA A 229 0.93 -0.22 7.70
N LEU A 230 1.69 0.86 7.49
CA LEU A 230 2.84 1.18 8.32
C LEU A 230 2.38 1.82 9.62
N VAL A 231 3.00 1.42 10.72
CA VAL A 231 2.62 1.83 12.07
C VAL A 231 3.84 2.39 12.79
N LEU A 232 3.63 3.49 13.52
CA LEU A 232 4.51 3.96 14.58
C LEU A 232 3.78 3.85 15.91
N ALA A 233 4.46 3.35 16.93
CA ALA A 233 3.90 3.31 18.29
C ALA A 233 4.95 3.62 19.34
N GLY A 234 4.53 4.35 20.35
CA GLY A 234 5.38 4.75 21.47
C GLY A 234 4.61 5.35 22.63
N PRO A 235 5.30 5.70 23.72
CA PRO A 235 4.69 6.30 24.90
C PRO A 235 3.96 7.60 24.60
N LEU A 236 2.74 7.76 25.15
CA LEU A 236 1.86 8.90 24.94
C LEU A 236 2.57 10.23 25.19
N ALA A 237 3.25 10.35 26.32
CA ALA A 237 3.93 11.60 26.73
C ALA A 237 5.03 12.03 25.74
N ARG A 238 5.68 11.08 25.05
CA ARG A 238 6.77 11.37 24.09
C ARG A 238 6.26 11.58 22.67
N VAL A 239 5.24 10.81 22.24
CA VAL A 239 4.76 10.81 20.87
C VAL A 239 3.75 11.92 20.61
N GLN A 240 2.82 12.18 21.56
CA GLN A 240 1.73 13.13 21.37
C GLN A 240 2.20 14.56 21.00
N PRO A 241 3.24 15.16 21.63
CA PRO A 241 3.71 16.49 21.25
C PRO A 241 4.34 16.56 19.85
N ARG A 242 4.68 15.40 19.25
CA ARG A 242 5.40 15.28 17.97
C ARG A 242 4.52 14.77 16.82
N LEU A 243 3.20 14.61 17.03
CA LEU A 243 2.27 13.97 16.09
C LEU A 243 2.38 14.52 14.66
N ILE A 244 2.47 15.84 14.48
CA ILE A 244 2.53 16.47 13.15
C ILE A 244 3.79 16.04 12.40
N GLY A 245 4.96 16.13 13.04
CA GLY A 245 6.22 15.72 12.42
C GLY A 245 6.28 14.23 12.13
N LEU A 246 5.83 13.40 13.08
CA LEU A 246 5.81 11.95 12.95
C LEU A 246 4.82 11.48 11.87
N SER A 247 3.66 12.14 11.74
CA SER A 247 2.69 11.80 10.69
C SER A 247 3.22 12.05 9.28
N ARG A 248 4.05 13.08 9.10
CA ARG A 248 4.69 13.36 7.82
C ARG A 248 5.66 12.24 7.45
N LEU A 249 6.60 11.89 8.35
CA LEU A 249 7.57 10.83 8.12
C LEU A 249 6.90 9.48 7.86
N LEU A 250 5.86 9.14 8.64
CA LEU A 250 5.10 7.92 8.48
C LEU A 250 4.41 7.84 7.11
N ARG A 251 3.76 8.93 6.67
CA ARG A 251 3.09 8.98 5.36
C ARG A 251 4.08 8.94 4.19
N GLU A 252 5.26 9.55 4.35
CA GLU A 252 6.34 9.46 3.35
C GLU A 252 6.83 8.02 3.21
N ALA A 253 7.14 7.35 4.33
CA ALA A 253 7.55 5.95 4.31
C ALA A 253 6.46 5.00 3.75
N ALA A 254 5.19 5.24 4.05
CA ALA A 254 4.09 4.45 3.52
C ALA A 254 3.91 4.64 2.00
N ARG A 255 4.11 5.86 1.49
CA ARG A 255 4.14 6.13 0.03
C ARG A 255 5.32 5.44 -0.65
N ASP A 256 6.50 5.46 -0.03
CA ASP A 256 7.67 4.77 -0.57
C ASP A 256 7.43 3.26 -0.64
N LEU A 257 6.88 2.66 0.41
CA LEU A 257 6.50 1.24 0.38
C LEU A 257 5.43 0.97 -0.69
N SER A 258 4.42 1.84 -0.83
CA SER A 258 3.40 1.70 -1.88
C SER A 258 4.01 1.72 -3.28
N ARG A 259 5.01 2.57 -3.53
CA ARG A 259 5.74 2.58 -4.82
C ARG A 259 6.45 1.25 -5.08
N THR A 260 7.04 0.61 -4.07
CA THR A 260 7.65 -0.72 -4.23
C THR A 260 6.61 -1.80 -4.53
N GLN A 261 5.34 -1.58 -4.13
CA GLN A 261 4.20 -2.44 -4.48
C GLN A 261 3.56 -2.06 -5.82
N GLY A 262 4.19 -1.20 -6.61
CA GLY A 262 3.71 -0.78 -7.93
C GLY A 262 2.68 0.34 -7.93
N HIS A 263 2.36 0.92 -6.77
CA HIS A 263 1.43 2.05 -6.70
C HIS A 263 2.04 3.31 -7.33
N ARG A 264 1.39 3.85 -8.33
CA ARG A 264 1.86 5.04 -9.07
C ARG A 264 1.18 6.32 -8.60
N GLY A 265 0.64 6.44 -7.43
CA GLY A 265 -0.06 7.65 -6.98
C GLY A 265 -1.00 8.25 -8.05
N LYS A 266 -2.07 8.89 -7.71
CA LYS A 266 -2.69 9.82 -8.65
C LYS A 266 -1.72 11.00 -8.74
N GLU A 267 -1.19 11.27 -9.93
CA GLU A 267 -0.60 12.57 -10.23
C GLU A 267 -1.71 13.61 -10.00
N ASP A 268 -1.51 14.47 -9.00
CA ASP A 268 -2.39 15.62 -8.75
C ASP A 268 -2.22 16.66 -9.87
#